data_19befe171b85424369cd795296d3c9be
#
_entry.id   19befe171b85424369cd795296d3c9be
#
_cell.length_a   1.000
_cell.length_b   1.000
_cell.length_c   1.000
_cell.angle_alpha   90.00
_cell.angle_beta   90.00
_cell.angle_gamma   90.00
#
_symmetry.space_group_name_H-M   'P 1'
#
loop_
_entity.id
_entity.type
_entity.pdbx_description
1 polymer ?
#
loop_
_entity_poly.entity_id
_entity_poly.type
_entity_poly.pdbx_seq_one_letter_code
_entity_poly.pdbx_strand_id
1 'polypeptide(L)'
;MRPRRSHPRKPIGLALLLLLAFGLAQTASADGITYRSVKYPEFAQWRAACAKLPSNRMLLGQAATTKLETALPAFDEVATALRAAFESFKTGSMNPAANWVGGKPKAAEFFNTNRAYFLKPPIPFQPFAQKLQVPAGSEVIFHGDFHGDIHSFIATLDSLNQAGTLDGFRLAKPNCYMVFLGDYTDRGFYGIEVLYTLLRLKLANPDRVFMARGNHEDVQMIPTYGFLAECQKKYANLFNPALIGRLYDFFPVVIYVGSGTDFLQCNHGGMEPGYLPGALLDAKPAVAYQLLGQVTGGTFLAKHPQLLQSADATRRVFLKSTIRDYTPLAPMTPLINGFMWNDFTVFASEPGLGYMDGRGFVFGKTGTRIVLNASAGAAAKVRGVFRAHQHSFAVNPMMRRLVAGNGLFRHWHEHDSLAKADATAAVLRSECKLEHSAGRPLKDGSVWTFNVAPDSYYGKGNSYKFDTYGVLTTGAAFADWKLRVVNQVIPVLKTLPAGQ
;
A
#
# COMPACT_ATOMS: atom_id res chain seq x y z
N MET A 1 -2.57 87.59 -36.32
CA MET A 1 -2.92 86.25 -36.81
C MET A 1 -1.60 85.59 -37.28
N ARG A 2 -1.16 84.55 -36.57
CA ARG A 2 0.05 83.76 -36.96
C ARG A 2 -0.45 82.34 -37.33
N PRO A 3 0.02 81.73 -38.42
CA PRO A 3 -0.43 80.41 -38.85
C PRO A 3 0.31 79.30 -38.05
N ARG A 4 -0.48 78.27 -37.71
CA ARG A 4 -0.01 77.04 -37.01
C ARG A 4 0.84 76.19 -37.98
N ARG A 5 2.07 75.86 -37.58
CA ARG A 5 2.93 74.89 -38.27
C ARG A 5 2.40 73.45 -37.97
N SER A 6 2.12 72.70 -39.01
CA SER A 6 1.89 71.28 -39.02
C SER A 6 3.16 70.48 -38.86
N HIS A 7 3.28 69.63 -37.89
CA HIS A 7 4.33 68.64 -37.76
C HIS A 7 4.00 67.36 -38.55
N PRO A 8 4.97 66.82 -39.28
CA PRO A 8 4.77 65.50 -39.98
C PRO A 8 4.81 64.34 -39.00
N ARG A 9 3.80 63.49 -39.08
CA ARG A 9 3.75 62.20 -38.37
C ARG A 9 4.77 61.25 -38.98
N LYS A 10 5.69 60.74 -38.16
CA LYS A 10 6.56 59.63 -38.50
C LYS A 10 5.73 58.34 -38.58
N PRO A 11 6.03 57.44 -39.53
CA PRO A 11 5.37 56.12 -39.58
C PRO A 11 5.81 55.28 -38.41
N ILE A 12 4.85 54.72 -37.68
CA ILE A 12 5.08 53.72 -36.64
C ILE A 12 5.50 52.45 -37.36
N GLY A 13 6.75 52.06 -37.16
CA GLY A 13 7.29 50.77 -37.64
C GLY A 13 6.54 49.64 -36.92
N LEU A 14 5.92 48.77 -37.71
CA LEU A 14 5.30 47.53 -37.29
C LEU A 14 6.41 46.59 -36.80
N ALA A 15 6.67 46.60 -35.50
CA ALA A 15 7.55 45.62 -34.87
C ALA A 15 6.81 44.28 -34.92
N LEU A 16 7.23 43.42 -35.83
CA LEU A 16 6.84 42.04 -35.99
C LEU A 16 7.34 41.30 -34.72
N LEU A 17 6.48 41.15 -33.71
CA LEU A 17 6.72 40.28 -32.58
C LEU A 17 6.67 38.83 -33.12
N LEU A 18 7.85 38.31 -33.46
CA LEU A 18 8.05 36.85 -33.58
C LEU A 18 7.86 36.25 -32.18
N LEU A 19 6.63 35.83 -31.88
CA LEU A 19 6.34 34.86 -30.84
C LEU A 19 6.99 33.56 -31.28
N LEU A 20 8.23 33.35 -30.85
CA LEU A 20 8.83 32.03 -30.80
C LEU A 20 7.99 31.21 -29.83
N ALA A 21 6.94 30.57 -30.35
CA ALA A 21 6.30 29.47 -29.68
C ALA A 21 7.34 28.34 -29.59
N PHE A 22 8.13 28.33 -28.51
CA PHE A 22 8.80 27.14 -28.08
C PHE A 22 7.67 26.14 -27.72
N GLY A 23 7.24 25.37 -28.71
CA GLY A 23 6.50 24.15 -28.50
C GLY A 23 7.39 23.24 -27.70
N LEU A 24 7.23 23.27 -26.36
CA LEU A 24 7.82 22.25 -25.51
C LEU A 24 7.26 20.91 -26.00
N ALA A 25 8.13 20.15 -26.64
CA ALA A 25 7.78 18.82 -27.13
C ALA A 25 7.32 17.99 -25.93
N GLN A 26 6.08 17.52 -25.97
CA GLN A 26 5.58 16.57 -24.98
C GLN A 26 6.18 15.22 -25.32
N THR A 27 6.89 14.62 -24.37
CA THR A 27 7.48 13.29 -24.53
C THR A 27 6.55 12.25 -23.90
N ALA A 28 6.20 11.22 -24.66
CA ALA A 28 5.53 10.05 -24.10
C ALA A 28 6.55 9.18 -23.35
N SER A 29 6.14 8.62 -22.22
CA SER A 29 6.96 7.68 -21.46
C SER A 29 6.42 6.25 -21.54
N ALA A 30 7.19 5.28 -21.01
CA ALA A 30 6.82 3.86 -21.01
C ALA A 30 5.52 3.56 -20.24
N ASP A 31 5.06 4.46 -19.37
CA ASP A 31 3.76 4.37 -18.68
C ASP A 31 2.60 4.92 -19.52
N GLY A 32 2.85 5.39 -20.74
CA GLY A 32 1.86 5.92 -21.66
C GLY A 32 1.35 7.33 -21.29
N ILE A 33 1.99 8.01 -20.34
CA ILE A 33 1.66 9.38 -19.95
C ILE A 33 2.44 10.37 -20.81
N THR A 34 1.79 11.45 -21.20
CA THR A 34 2.46 12.56 -21.88
C THR A 34 2.88 13.61 -20.86
N TYR A 35 4.18 13.79 -20.73
CA TYR A 35 4.79 14.79 -19.84
C TYR A 35 5.30 15.98 -20.66
N ARG A 36 5.42 17.13 -20.03
CA ARG A 36 6.11 18.28 -20.63
C ARG A 36 7.58 17.99 -20.86
N SER A 37 8.21 17.40 -19.87
CA SER A 37 9.56 16.87 -19.94
C SER A 37 9.65 15.71 -18.96
N VAL A 38 10.20 14.59 -19.39
CA VAL A 38 10.46 13.43 -18.55
C VAL A 38 11.97 13.23 -18.51
N LYS A 39 12.53 13.35 -17.31
CA LYS A 39 13.97 13.20 -17.14
C LYS A 39 14.43 11.74 -17.32
N TYR A 40 13.58 10.80 -16.90
CA TYR A 40 13.85 9.37 -16.97
C TYR A 40 12.64 8.62 -17.55
N PRO A 41 12.41 8.68 -18.88
CA PRO A 41 11.22 8.10 -19.51
C PRO A 41 11.18 6.57 -19.39
N GLU A 42 12.33 5.91 -19.57
CA GLU A 42 12.42 4.46 -19.53
C GLU A 42 12.75 3.93 -18.13
N PHE A 43 12.25 2.74 -17.82
CA PHE A 43 12.53 2.09 -16.53
C PHE A 43 14.04 1.92 -16.27
N ALA A 44 14.82 1.56 -17.28
CA ALA A 44 16.26 1.38 -17.13
C ALA A 44 16.97 2.68 -16.72
N GLN A 45 16.54 3.83 -17.26
CA GLN A 45 17.07 5.14 -16.89
C GLN A 45 16.65 5.52 -15.45
N TRP A 46 15.38 5.29 -15.12
CA TRP A 46 14.85 5.51 -13.76
C TRP A 46 15.59 4.66 -12.72
N ARG A 47 15.75 3.36 -12.99
CA ARG A 47 16.53 2.43 -12.17
C ARG A 47 17.96 2.93 -11.94
N ALA A 48 18.64 3.31 -13.02
CA ALA A 48 20.02 3.82 -12.95
C ALA A 48 20.14 5.12 -12.14
N ALA A 49 19.12 5.97 -12.19
CA ALA A 49 19.07 7.20 -11.38
C ALA A 49 18.83 6.87 -9.89
N CYS A 50 17.88 6.01 -9.58
CA CYS A 50 17.59 5.59 -8.21
C CYS A 50 18.80 4.89 -7.56
N ALA A 51 19.55 4.08 -8.32
CA ALA A 51 20.74 3.38 -7.82
C ALA A 51 21.89 4.32 -7.39
N LYS A 52 21.87 5.58 -7.80
CA LYS A 52 22.86 6.61 -7.40
C LYS A 52 22.49 7.30 -6.09
N LEU A 53 21.29 7.12 -5.61
CA LEU A 53 20.87 7.70 -4.33
C LEU A 53 21.60 7.00 -3.17
N PRO A 54 21.98 7.73 -2.13
CA PRO A 54 22.55 7.10 -0.93
C PRO A 54 21.48 6.24 -0.23
N SER A 55 21.92 5.17 0.44
CA SER A 55 21.04 4.34 1.26
C SER A 55 20.36 5.18 2.34
N ASN A 56 19.07 4.95 2.59
CA ASN A 56 18.37 5.52 3.74
C ASN A 56 19.13 5.26 5.06
N ARG A 57 19.73 4.07 5.20
CA ARG A 57 20.50 3.72 6.41
C ARG A 57 21.71 4.61 6.65
N MET A 58 22.35 5.10 5.58
CA MET A 58 23.46 6.05 5.67
C MET A 58 22.97 7.45 6.10
N LEU A 59 21.74 7.80 5.78
CA LEU A 59 21.15 9.11 6.07
C LEU A 59 20.51 9.16 7.46
N LEU A 60 20.11 8.01 8.01
CA LEU A 60 19.55 7.92 9.35
C LEU A 60 20.58 8.33 10.41
N GLY A 61 20.26 9.38 11.17
CA GLY A 61 21.14 9.96 12.20
C GLY A 61 22.03 11.10 11.68
N GLN A 62 22.00 11.43 10.40
CA GLN A 62 22.56 12.68 9.90
C GLN A 62 21.55 13.82 10.12
N ALA A 63 22.04 15.02 10.41
CA ALA A 63 21.17 16.19 10.51
C ALA A 63 20.37 16.34 9.20
N ALA A 64 19.09 16.59 9.31
CA ALA A 64 18.14 16.68 8.19
C ALA A 64 18.50 17.77 7.13
N THR A 65 19.57 18.48 7.33
CA THR A 65 20.08 19.57 6.49
C THR A 65 21.01 19.12 5.36
N THR A 66 21.50 17.88 5.40
CA THR A 66 22.51 17.42 4.45
C THR A 66 21.87 16.63 3.29
N LYS A 67 21.64 17.27 2.17
CA LYS A 67 21.64 16.68 0.81
C LYS A 67 20.38 16.03 0.22
N LEU A 68 19.19 16.19 0.80
CA LEU A 68 17.95 15.71 0.17
C LEU A 68 17.15 16.80 -0.58
N GLU A 69 17.82 17.87 -0.94
CA GLU A 69 17.19 19.06 -1.52
C GLU A 69 16.66 18.82 -2.94
N THR A 70 17.03 17.71 -3.59
CA THR A 70 16.65 17.48 -4.98
C THR A 70 15.94 16.12 -5.11
N ALA A 71 14.67 16.16 -5.46
CA ALA A 71 13.96 14.96 -5.93
C ALA A 71 14.52 14.51 -7.29
N LEU A 72 14.48 13.20 -7.56
CA LEU A 72 14.81 12.71 -8.90
C LEU A 72 13.78 13.13 -9.94
N PRO A 73 12.44 12.97 -9.69
CA PRO A 73 11.43 13.48 -10.61
C PRO A 73 11.25 14.99 -10.39
N ALA A 74 11.05 15.74 -11.47
CA ALA A 74 10.65 17.12 -11.37
C ALA A 74 9.21 17.23 -10.80
N PHE A 75 8.87 18.38 -10.20
CA PHE A 75 7.53 18.55 -9.62
C PHE A 75 6.42 18.38 -10.64
N ASP A 76 6.58 18.88 -11.86
CA ASP A 76 5.57 18.76 -12.91
C ASP A 76 5.39 17.31 -13.39
N GLU A 77 6.42 16.46 -13.33
CA GLU A 77 6.31 15.03 -13.59
C GLU A 77 5.40 14.36 -12.52
N VAL A 78 5.69 14.60 -11.24
CA VAL A 78 4.87 14.07 -10.14
C VAL A 78 3.43 14.57 -10.21
N ALA A 79 3.25 15.87 -10.43
CA ALA A 79 1.93 16.49 -10.55
C ALA A 79 1.14 15.95 -11.76
N THR A 80 1.82 15.62 -12.85
CA THR A 80 1.21 15.00 -14.04
C THR A 80 0.79 13.56 -13.74
N ALA A 81 1.65 12.76 -13.11
CA ALA A 81 1.30 11.41 -12.69
C ALA A 81 0.12 11.39 -11.70
N LEU A 82 0.07 12.30 -10.74
CA LEU A 82 -1.05 12.47 -9.82
C LEU A 82 -2.35 12.80 -10.55
N ARG A 83 -2.34 13.77 -11.46
CA ARG A 83 -3.53 14.11 -12.26
C ARG A 83 -4.00 12.96 -13.11
N ALA A 84 -3.08 12.24 -13.76
CA ALA A 84 -3.41 11.06 -14.56
C ALA A 84 -4.02 9.95 -13.70
N ALA A 85 -3.51 9.73 -12.48
CA ALA A 85 -4.08 8.77 -11.54
C ALA A 85 -5.51 9.15 -11.13
N PHE A 86 -5.77 10.43 -10.81
CA PHE A 86 -7.13 10.90 -10.52
C PHE A 86 -8.09 10.70 -11.69
N GLU A 87 -7.66 11.03 -12.90
CA GLU A 87 -8.48 10.78 -14.10
C GLU A 87 -8.72 9.28 -14.32
N SER A 88 -7.71 8.43 -14.11
CA SER A 88 -7.87 6.97 -14.17
C SER A 88 -8.90 6.46 -13.18
N PHE A 89 -8.93 6.95 -11.94
CA PHE A 89 -9.96 6.59 -10.96
C PHE A 89 -11.35 7.12 -11.36
N LYS A 90 -11.43 8.35 -11.83
CA LYS A 90 -12.70 9.00 -12.21
C LYS A 90 -13.35 8.37 -13.45
N THR A 91 -12.56 7.87 -14.38
CA THR A 91 -13.04 7.34 -15.67
C THR A 91 -12.96 5.81 -15.75
N GLY A 92 -12.21 5.17 -14.87
CA GLY A 92 -11.99 3.73 -14.83
C GLY A 92 -13.11 2.93 -14.15
N SER A 93 -12.75 1.76 -13.66
CA SER A 93 -13.68 0.78 -13.08
C SER A 93 -14.46 1.27 -11.85
N MET A 94 -13.97 2.28 -11.14
CA MET A 94 -14.67 2.91 -10.01
C MET A 94 -15.86 3.80 -10.44
N ASN A 95 -15.90 4.25 -11.70
CA ASN A 95 -16.91 5.19 -12.14
C ASN A 95 -18.31 4.59 -12.33
N PRO A 96 -18.49 3.42 -12.97
CA PRO A 96 -19.83 2.86 -13.16
C PRO A 96 -20.49 2.48 -11.83
N ALA A 97 -21.73 2.96 -11.60
CA ALA A 97 -22.49 2.61 -10.40
C ALA A 97 -22.75 1.10 -10.27
N ALA A 98 -22.86 0.41 -11.40
CA ALA A 98 -23.04 -1.05 -11.45
C ALA A 98 -21.87 -1.86 -10.88
N ASN A 99 -20.70 -1.24 -10.71
CA ASN A 99 -19.52 -1.88 -10.12
C ASN A 99 -19.48 -1.78 -8.58
N TRP A 100 -20.51 -1.19 -7.96
CA TRP A 100 -20.60 -0.98 -6.52
C TRP A 100 -21.77 -1.76 -5.90
N VAL A 101 -21.49 -2.47 -4.81
CA VAL A 101 -22.52 -3.06 -3.96
C VAL A 101 -23.18 -1.95 -3.14
N GLY A 102 -24.51 -1.94 -3.10
CA GLY A 102 -25.29 -0.96 -2.32
C GLY A 102 -25.29 0.47 -2.86
N GLY A 103 -24.63 0.70 -4.00
CA GLY A 103 -24.59 1.97 -4.68
C GLY A 103 -23.21 2.64 -4.67
N LYS A 104 -23.01 3.47 -5.66
CA LYS A 104 -21.81 4.28 -5.86
C LYS A 104 -21.75 5.41 -4.82
N PRO A 105 -20.56 5.77 -4.30
CA PRO A 105 -20.42 6.96 -3.47
C PRO A 105 -20.87 8.22 -4.20
N LYS A 106 -21.27 9.25 -3.44
CA LYS A 106 -21.69 10.53 -4.02
C LYS A 106 -20.57 11.11 -4.89
N ALA A 107 -20.81 11.18 -6.19
CA ALA A 107 -19.77 11.50 -7.17
C ALA A 107 -19.13 12.88 -6.94
N ALA A 108 -19.94 13.89 -6.57
CA ALA A 108 -19.47 15.24 -6.31
C ALA A 108 -18.49 15.33 -5.12
N GLU A 109 -18.56 14.40 -4.18
CA GLU A 109 -17.68 14.32 -3.03
C GLU A 109 -16.52 13.35 -3.29
N PHE A 110 -16.84 12.10 -3.64
CA PHE A 110 -15.84 11.04 -3.78
C PHE A 110 -14.85 11.33 -4.91
N PHE A 111 -15.31 11.78 -6.06
CA PHE A 111 -14.45 12.12 -7.21
C PHE A 111 -13.99 13.58 -7.26
N ASN A 112 -14.24 14.36 -6.21
CA ASN A 112 -13.70 15.71 -6.13
C ASN A 112 -12.23 15.69 -5.76
N THR A 113 -11.37 15.78 -6.76
CA THR A 113 -9.90 15.70 -6.59
C THR A 113 -9.26 17.02 -6.14
N ASN A 114 -10.05 18.10 -6.03
CA ASN A 114 -9.56 19.40 -5.57
C ASN A 114 -9.66 19.59 -4.06
N ARG A 115 -10.23 18.63 -3.33
CA ARG A 115 -10.43 18.68 -1.89
C ARG A 115 -10.04 17.37 -1.24
N ALA A 116 -9.60 17.46 0.01
CA ALA A 116 -9.47 16.34 0.93
C ALA A 116 -10.43 16.55 2.12
N TYR A 117 -10.74 15.46 2.85
CA TYR A 117 -11.67 15.51 3.98
C TYR A 117 -11.25 16.45 5.12
N PHE A 118 -9.96 16.77 5.22
CA PHE A 118 -9.41 17.69 6.23
C PHE A 118 -9.43 19.16 5.79
N LEU A 119 -9.81 19.47 4.56
CA LEU A 119 -9.97 20.84 4.08
C LEU A 119 -11.37 21.37 4.36
N LYS A 120 -11.50 22.69 4.48
CA LYS A 120 -12.81 23.34 4.66
C LYS A 120 -13.42 23.74 3.31
N PRO A 121 -14.69 23.43 3.03
CA PRO A 121 -15.53 22.46 3.74
C PRO A 121 -14.98 21.04 3.54
N PRO A 122 -15.04 20.19 4.57
CA PRO A 122 -14.49 18.85 4.49
C PRO A 122 -15.24 17.98 3.50
N ILE A 123 -14.53 17.07 2.85
CA ILE A 123 -15.16 15.96 2.13
C ILE A 123 -15.15 14.77 3.10
N PRO A 124 -16.25 14.06 3.30
CA PRO A 124 -16.27 12.87 4.10
C PRO A 124 -15.29 11.83 3.53
N PHE A 125 -14.45 11.26 4.38
CA PHE A 125 -13.67 10.08 4.00
C PHE A 125 -14.63 8.92 3.79
N GLN A 126 -14.57 8.29 2.63
CA GLN A 126 -15.46 7.19 2.22
C GLN A 126 -14.64 5.92 1.98
N PRO A 127 -14.26 5.21 3.04
CA PRO A 127 -13.47 4.00 2.92
C PRO A 127 -14.25 2.91 2.19
N PHE A 128 -13.54 2.13 1.39
CA PHE A 128 -14.14 1.08 0.60
C PHE A 128 -13.26 -0.17 0.54
N ALA A 129 -13.92 -1.30 0.32
CA ALA A 129 -13.31 -2.56 -0.02
C ALA A 129 -13.30 -2.75 -1.54
N GLN A 130 -12.26 -3.40 -2.06
CA GLN A 130 -12.16 -3.79 -3.45
C GLN A 130 -12.06 -5.30 -3.60
N LYS A 131 -12.81 -5.87 -4.55
CA LYS A 131 -12.66 -7.25 -5.01
C LYS A 131 -11.83 -7.30 -6.27
N LEU A 132 -10.82 -8.15 -6.27
CA LEU A 132 -10.02 -8.52 -7.43
C LEU A 132 -10.25 -10.01 -7.71
N GLN A 133 -11.11 -10.32 -8.64
CA GLN A 133 -11.34 -11.68 -9.09
C GLN A 133 -10.48 -11.98 -10.30
N VAL A 134 -9.60 -12.98 -10.18
CA VAL A 134 -8.65 -13.36 -11.22
C VAL A 134 -8.98 -14.75 -11.77
N PRO A 135 -8.64 -15.07 -13.02
CA PRO A 135 -8.73 -16.42 -13.55
C PRO A 135 -7.88 -17.43 -12.75
N ALA A 136 -8.28 -18.68 -12.73
CA ALA A 136 -7.41 -19.75 -12.24
C ALA A 136 -6.11 -19.82 -13.05
N GLY A 137 -4.99 -20.07 -12.39
CA GLY A 137 -3.65 -20.03 -12.99
C GLY A 137 -3.02 -18.64 -13.07
N SER A 138 -3.68 -17.61 -12.50
CA SER A 138 -3.10 -16.28 -12.43
C SER A 138 -1.94 -16.20 -11.41
N GLU A 139 -0.97 -15.35 -11.69
CA GLU A 139 0.07 -14.95 -10.74
C GLU A 139 -0.29 -13.59 -10.12
N VAL A 140 -0.28 -13.52 -8.79
CA VAL A 140 -0.48 -12.27 -8.06
C VAL A 140 0.75 -11.99 -7.20
N ILE A 141 1.40 -10.86 -7.45
CA ILE A 141 2.61 -10.44 -6.75
C ILE A 141 2.20 -9.54 -5.59
N PHE A 142 2.68 -9.86 -4.39
CA PHE A 142 2.43 -9.08 -3.17
C PHE A 142 3.71 -8.49 -2.62
N HIS A 143 3.65 -7.25 -2.18
CA HIS A 143 4.73 -6.58 -1.48
C HIS A 143 4.20 -5.85 -0.24
N GLY A 144 5.00 -5.85 0.85
CA GLY A 144 4.70 -5.14 2.09
C GLY A 144 5.13 -3.67 2.07
N ASP A 145 5.50 -3.17 3.24
CA ASP A 145 5.83 -1.77 3.48
C ASP A 145 7.13 -1.35 2.79
N PHE A 146 7.12 -0.17 2.17
CA PHE A 146 8.34 0.45 1.65
C PHE A 146 8.94 1.49 2.59
N HIS A 147 8.11 2.32 3.20
CA HIS A 147 8.57 3.42 4.06
C HIS A 147 9.68 4.27 3.41
N GLY A 148 9.44 4.69 2.16
CA GLY A 148 10.41 5.49 1.42
C GLY A 148 11.67 4.75 0.97
N ASP A 149 11.66 3.42 0.94
CA ASP A 149 12.76 2.60 0.41
C ASP A 149 12.63 2.41 -1.10
N ILE A 150 13.19 3.35 -1.86
CA ILE A 150 13.21 3.27 -3.31
C ILE A 150 14.15 2.17 -3.83
N HIS A 151 15.23 1.87 -3.11
CA HIS A 151 16.20 0.88 -3.56
C HIS A 151 15.62 -0.52 -3.61
N SER A 152 14.86 -0.90 -2.58
CA SER A 152 14.16 -2.18 -2.55
C SER A 152 13.08 -2.26 -3.61
N PHE A 153 12.30 -1.19 -3.76
CA PHE A 153 11.25 -1.16 -4.77
C PHE A 153 11.81 -1.33 -6.18
N ILE A 154 12.87 -0.59 -6.52
CA ILE A 154 13.54 -0.71 -7.82
C ILE A 154 14.17 -2.09 -8.01
N ALA A 155 14.78 -2.67 -6.98
CA ALA A 155 15.35 -4.01 -7.06
C ALA A 155 14.27 -5.07 -7.34
N THR A 156 13.10 -4.96 -6.71
CA THR A 156 11.95 -5.83 -6.98
C THR A 156 11.47 -5.67 -8.42
N LEU A 157 11.28 -4.45 -8.92
CA LEU A 157 10.87 -4.23 -10.31
C LEU A 157 11.93 -4.70 -11.31
N ASP A 158 13.22 -4.51 -11.02
CA ASP A 158 14.31 -5.01 -11.87
C ASP A 158 14.32 -6.54 -11.94
N SER A 159 14.14 -7.22 -10.81
CA SER A 159 13.99 -8.68 -10.76
C SER A 159 12.82 -9.18 -11.60
N LEU A 160 11.69 -8.49 -11.55
CA LEU A 160 10.50 -8.82 -12.35
C LEU A 160 10.73 -8.54 -13.86
N ASN A 161 11.49 -7.51 -14.21
CA ASN A 161 11.90 -7.26 -15.59
C ASN A 161 12.84 -8.36 -16.10
N GLN A 162 13.84 -8.75 -15.32
CA GLN A 162 14.77 -9.86 -15.66
C GLN A 162 14.04 -11.19 -15.81
N ALA A 163 12.98 -11.42 -15.05
CA ALA A 163 12.14 -12.61 -15.14
C ALA A 163 11.10 -12.56 -16.30
N GLY A 164 11.07 -11.48 -17.09
CA GLY A 164 10.09 -11.28 -18.14
C GLY A 164 8.65 -11.13 -17.64
N THR A 165 8.46 -10.82 -16.38
CA THR A 165 7.15 -10.53 -15.78
C THR A 165 6.74 -9.08 -16.06
N LEU A 166 7.71 -8.18 -16.05
CA LEU A 166 7.57 -6.79 -16.50
C LEU A 166 8.37 -6.57 -17.78
N ASP A 167 7.90 -5.62 -18.58
CA ASP A 167 8.64 -4.93 -19.63
C ASP A 167 8.60 -3.43 -19.29
N GLY A 168 9.69 -2.94 -18.72
CA GLY A 168 9.73 -1.61 -18.11
C GLY A 168 8.75 -1.49 -16.95
N PHE A 169 7.73 -0.66 -17.09
CA PHE A 169 6.64 -0.50 -16.13
C PHE A 169 5.40 -1.35 -16.49
N ARG A 170 5.37 -2.06 -17.60
CA ARG A 170 4.22 -2.85 -18.05
C ARG A 170 4.33 -4.29 -17.59
N LEU A 171 3.23 -4.84 -17.11
CA LEU A 171 3.09 -6.28 -16.90
C LEU A 171 3.03 -6.99 -18.26
N ALA A 172 4.06 -7.76 -18.60
CA ALA A 172 4.18 -8.48 -19.84
C ALA A 172 3.34 -9.76 -19.88
N LYS A 173 3.24 -10.46 -18.74
CA LYS A 173 2.42 -11.67 -18.62
C LYS A 173 0.92 -11.32 -18.57
N PRO A 174 0.04 -12.05 -19.28
CA PRO A 174 -1.39 -11.70 -19.37
C PRO A 174 -2.13 -11.81 -18.04
N ASN A 175 -2.02 -12.90 -17.33
CA ASN A 175 -2.74 -13.15 -16.07
C ASN A 175 -1.84 -12.87 -14.86
N CYS A 176 -1.11 -11.77 -14.90
CA CYS A 176 -0.25 -11.32 -13.81
C CYS A 176 -0.77 -10.01 -13.22
N TYR A 177 -0.82 -9.95 -11.89
CA TYR A 177 -1.33 -8.83 -11.12
C TYR A 177 -0.33 -8.46 -10.03
N MET A 178 -0.40 -7.22 -9.53
CA MET A 178 0.40 -6.77 -8.39
C MET A 178 -0.52 -6.13 -7.34
N VAL A 179 -0.28 -6.46 -6.08
CA VAL A 179 -0.99 -5.91 -4.93
C VAL A 179 0.04 -5.43 -3.91
N PHE A 180 0.06 -4.12 -3.67
CA PHE A 180 0.88 -3.48 -2.65
C PHE A 180 0.05 -3.28 -1.40
N LEU A 181 0.63 -3.59 -0.23
CA LEU A 181 -0.12 -3.73 1.02
C LEU A 181 -0.11 -2.47 1.91
N GLY A 182 0.33 -1.32 1.39
CA GLY A 182 0.33 -0.05 2.12
C GLY A 182 1.69 0.37 2.67
N ASP A 183 1.72 1.51 3.34
CA ASP A 183 2.89 2.16 3.94
C ASP A 183 4.02 2.43 2.93
N TYR A 184 3.69 3.24 1.92
CA TYR A 184 4.62 3.56 0.83
C TYR A 184 5.63 4.62 1.21
N THR A 185 5.20 5.60 2.01
CA THR A 185 5.96 6.80 2.38
C THR A 185 6.26 6.85 3.86
N ASP A 186 6.75 7.97 4.36
CA ASP A 186 7.21 8.16 5.74
C ASP A 186 8.45 7.35 6.15
N ARG A 187 9.11 7.76 7.21
CA ARG A 187 10.27 7.09 7.83
C ARG A 187 11.55 7.04 6.98
N GLY A 188 11.45 6.98 5.67
CA GLY A 188 12.56 7.07 4.73
C GLY A 188 12.64 8.45 4.07
N PHE A 189 13.62 8.61 3.18
CA PHE A 189 13.92 9.89 2.52
C PHE A 189 13.50 9.92 1.05
N TYR A 190 12.94 8.83 0.53
CA TYR A 190 12.57 8.69 -0.88
C TYR A 190 11.10 8.34 -1.08
N GLY A 191 10.22 8.86 -0.20
CA GLY A 191 8.78 8.68 -0.31
C GLY A 191 8.20 9.21 -1.62
N ILE A 192 8.73 10.35 -2.12
CA ILE A 192 8.35 10.91 -3.43
C ILE A 192 8.70 9.95 -4.56
N GLU A 193 9.92 9.43 -4.57
CA GLU A 193 10.40 8.50 -5.61
C GLU A 193 9.60 7.19 -5.58
N VAL A 194 9.29 6.68 -4.39
CA VAL A 194 8.42 5.48 -4.23
C VAL A 194 7.04 5.77 -4.79
N LEU A 195 6.40 6.87 -4.37
CA LEU A 195 5.05 7.21 -4.82
C LEU A 195 5.00 7.44 -6.33
N TYR A 196 5.97 8.17 -6.89
CA TYR A 196 6.07 8.40 -8.33
C TYR A 196 6.23 7.09 -9.11
N THR A 197 7.08 6.17 -8.62
CA THR A 197 7.27 4.85 -9.22
C THR A 197 5.99 4.02 -9.19
N LEU A 198 5.27 4.01 -8.05
CA LEU A 198 3.98 3.34 -7.90
C LEU A 198 2.93 3.90 -8.89
N LEU A 199 2.87 5.22 -9.02
CA LEU A 199 1.94 5.87 -9.95
C LEU A 199 2.25 5.50 -11.39
N ARG A 200 3.51 5.52 -11.82
CA ARG A 200 3.92 5.08 -13.15
C ARG A 200 3.52 3.63 -13.42
N LEU A 201 3.81 2.75 -12.46
CA LEU A 201 3.44 1.33 -12.56
C LEU A 201 1.92 1.12 -12.65
N LYS A 202 1.15 1.85 -11.80
CA LYS A 202 -0.32 1.83 -11.80
C LYS A 202 -0.89 2.31 -13.14
N LEU A 203 -0.38 3.41 -13.66
CA LEU A 203 -0.88 4.03 -14.89
C LEU A 203 -0.54 3.20 -16.13
N ALA A 204 0.60 2.51 -16.13
CA ALA A 204 0.93 1.53 -17.17
C ALA A 204 0.06 0.26 -17.11
N ASN A 205 -0.56 -0.03 -15.95
CA ASN A 205 -1.34 -1.25 -15.69
C ASN A 205 -2.59 -0.94 -14.86
N PRO A 206 -3.54 -0.14 -15.36
CA PRO A 206 -4.64 0.40 -14.55
C PRO A 206 -5.53 -0.68 -13.90
N ASP A 207 -5.68 -1.83 -14.55
CA ASP A 207 -6.55 -2.93 -14.09
C ASP A 207 -5.77 -4.11 -13.52
N ARG A 208 -4.45 -3.99 -13.34
CA ARG A 208 -3.60 -5.10 -12.90
C ARG A 208 -2.66 -4.74 -11.74
N VAL A 209 -2.54 -3.47 -11.39
CA VAL A 209 -1.76 -2.99 -10.24
C VAL A 209 -2.70 -2.36 -9.22
N PHE A 210 -2.65 -2.83 -7.99
CA PHE A 210 -3.54 -2.43 -6.90
C PHE A 210 -2.73 -2.00 -5.68
N MET A 211 -3.20 -0.95 -5.01
CA MET A 211 -2.55 -0.37 -3.85
C MET A 211 -3.55 -0.32 -2.68
N ALA A 212 -3.32 -1.10 -1.64
CA ALA A 212 -4.09 -0.98 -0.41
C ALA A 212 -3.66 0.26 0.38
N ARG A 213 -4.56 0.80 1.18
CA ARG A 213 -4.26 1.91 2.09
C ARG A 213 -3.61 1.38 3.35
N GLY A 214 -2.40 1.84 3.66
CA GLY A 214 -1.74 1.62 4.95
C GLY A 214 -2.14 2.68 5.98
N ASN A 215 -1.67 2.54 7.19
CA ASN A 215 -1.92 3.53 8.24
C ASN A 215 -1.11 4.81 8.04
N HIS A 216 0.00 4.76 7.31
CA HIS A 216 0.77 5.95 6.92
C HIS A 216 0.15 6.70 5.73
N GLU A 217 -0.74 6.11 4.98
CA GLU A 217 -1.54 6.79 3.97
C GLU A 217 -2.69 7.59 4.61
N ASP A 218 -2.37 8.33 5.68
CA ASP A 218 -3.31 9.13 6.46
C ASP A 218 -2.80 10.55 6.69
N VAL A 219 -3.73 11.50 6.68
CA VAL A 219 -3.43 12.92 6.86
C VAL A 219 -2.80 13.26 8.21
N GLN A 220 -2.99 12.44 9.23
CA GLN A 220 -2.38 12.62 10.54
C GLN A 220 -0.94 12.07 10.59
N MET A 221 -0.66 11.03 9.80
CA MET A 221 0.65 10.39 9.74
C MET A 221 1.64 11.18 8.87
N ILE A 222 1.22 11.66 7.71
CA ILE A 222 2.05 12.41 6.76
C ILE A 222 2.87 13.54 7.42
N PRO A 223 2.31 14.42 8.26
CA PRO A 223 3.09 15.46 8.95
C PRO A 223 3.95 14.93 10.08
N THR A 224 3.59 13.78 10.66
CA THR A 224 4.21 13.26 11.89
C THR A 224 5.49 12.48 11.61
N TYR A 225 5.54 11.73 10.50
CA TYR A 225 6.58 10.72 10.27
C TYR A 225 7.54 11.03 9.12
N GLY A 226 7.51 12.27 8.62
CA GLY A 226 8.58 12.82 7.81
C GLY A 226 8.25 13.07 6.34
N PHE A 227 7.22 12.47 5.78
CA PHE A 227 6.90 12.61 4.35
C PHE A 227 6.55 14.06 3.96
N LEU A 228 5.78 14.77 4.79
CA LEU A 228 5.50 16.18 4.53
C LEU A 228 6.77 17.02 4.50
N ALA A 229 7.69 16.80 5.44
CA ALA A 229 8.96 17.52 5.50
C ALA A 229 9.85 17.19 4.30
N GLU A 230 9.86 15.93 3.84
CA GLU A 230 10.53 15.50 2.60
C GLU A 230 10.00 16.30 1.40
N CYS A 231 8.68 16.33 1.23
CA CYS A 231 8.04 17.02 0.12
C CYS A 231 8.32 18.53 0.12
N GLN A 232 8.26 19.15 1.29
CA GLN A 232 8.58 20.56 1.44
C GLN A 232 10.05 20.88 1.10
N LYS A 233 10.97 20.01 1.47
CA LYS A 233 12.39 20.18 1.12
C LYS A 233 12.65 20.01 -0.37
N LYS A 234 12.02 19.02 -0.99
CA LYS A 234 12.23 18.70 -2.41
C LYS A 234 11.55 19.69 -3.35
N TYR A 235 10.38 20.19 -2.98
CA TYR A 235 9.52 20.97 -3.89
C TYR A 235 9.07 22.32 -3.32
N ALA A 236 9.44 22.64 -2.09
CA ALA A 236 9.08 23.89 -1.43
C ALA A 236 7.57 24.22 -1.55
N ASN A 237 7.23 25.43 -1.96
CA ASN A 237 5.84 25.90 -2.07
C ASN A 237 5.06 25.28 -3.25
N LEU A 238 5.71 24.53 -4.13
CA LEU A 238 5.03 23.84 -5.23
C LEU A 238 4.22 22.65 -4.74
N PHE A 239 4.63 22.03 -3.61
CA PHE A 239 3.97 20.84 -3.07
C PHE A 239 2.66 21.20 -2.37
N ASN A 240 1.60 20.49 -2.72
CA ASN A 240 0.30 20.58 -2.06
C ASN A 240 -0.03 19.26 -1.35
N PRO A 241 0.08 19.19 0.00
CA PRO A 241 -0.17 17.97 0.75
C PRO A 241 -1.62 17.48 0.63
N ALA A 242 -2.57 18.37 0.32
CA ALA A 242 -3.96 17.99 0.14
C ALA A 242 -4.15 17.04 -1.06
N LEU A 243 -3.36 17.18 -2.12
CA LEU A 243 -3.44 16.29 -3.28
C LEU A 243 -2.97 14.88 -2.94
N ILE A 244 -1.93 14.74 -2.14
CA ILE A 244 -1.44 13.43 -1.68
C ILE A 244 -2.46 12.77 -0.75
N GLY A 245 -2.94 13.48 0.26
CA GLY A 245 -4.00 12.97 1.13
C GLY A 245 -5.24 12.56 0.34
N ARG A 246 -5.58 13.33 -0.70
CA ARG A 246 -6.71 12.99 -1.57
C ARG A 246 -6.45 11.76 -2.44
N LEU A 247 -5.22 11.57 -2.93
CA LEU A 247 -4.84 10.34 -3.65
C LEU A 247 -5.07 9.11 -2.77
N TYR A 248 -4.66 9.17 -1.52
CA TYR A 248 -4.79 8.06 -0.57
C TYR A 248 -6.27 7.68 -0.29
N ASP A 249 -7.21 8.62 -0.45
CA ASP A 249 -8.63 8.32 -0.33
C ASP A 249 -9.18 7.42 -1.45
N PHE A 250 -8.44 7.27 -2.55
CA PHE A 250 -8.77 6.34 -3.63
C PHE A 250 -8.15 4.95 -3.45
N PHE A 251 -7.39 4.72 -2.39
CA PHE A 251 -6.87 3.40 -2.08
C PHE A 251 -7.87 2.63 -1.20
N PRO A 252 -8.25 1.41 -1.59
CA PRO A 252 -9.12 0.57 -0.77
C PRO A 252 -8.42 0.23 0.56
N VAL A 253 -9.18 0.18 1.64
CA VAL A 253 -8.66 -0.25 2.95
C VAL A 253 -8.44 -1.77 3.03
N VAL A 254 -9.09 -2.51 2.13
CA VAL A 254 -8.93 -3.96 1.97
C VAL A 254 -9.18 -4.35 0.51
N ILE A 255 -8.37 -5.28 0.01
CA ILE A 255 -8.52 -5.90 -1.31
C ILE A 255 -8.77 -7.38 -1.10
N TYR A 256 -9.88 -7.89 -1.62
CA TYR A 256 -10.16 -9.32 -1.63
C TYR A 256 -9.69 -9.90 -2.97
N VAL A 257 -8.59 -10.66 -2.93
CA VAL A 257 -8.01 -11.31 -4.10
C VAL A 257 -8.53 -12.75 -4.18
N GLY A 258 -9.19 -13.11 -5.26
CA GLY A 258 -9.81 -14.42 -5.36
C GLY A 258 -9.89 -15.02 -6.74
N SER A 259 -10.13 -16.34 -6.80
CA SER A 259 -10.45 -17.10 -7.99
C SER A 259 -11.59 -18.06 -7.68
N GLY A 260 -12.58 -18.16 -8.57
CA GLY A 260 -13.80 -18.88 -8.27
C GLY A 260 -14.54 -18.26 -7.07
N THR A 261 -14.77 -19.07 -6.04
CA THR A 261 -15.43 -18.65 -4.79
C THR A 261 -14.48 -18.47 -3.61
N ASP A 262 -13.18 -18.68 -3.81
CA ASP A 262 -12.16 -18.59 -2.77
C ASP A 262 -11.44 -17.24 -2.84
N PHE A 263 -11.29 -16.57 -1.70
CA PHE A 263 -10.68 -15.24 -1.59
C PHE A 263 -9.66 -15.19 -0.45
N LEU A 264 -8.65 -14.35 -0.62
CA LEU A 264 -7.77 -13.88 0.44
C LEU A 264 -8.12 -12.43 0.76
N GLN A 265 -8.16 -12.10 2.04
CA GLN A 265 -8.19 -10.72 2.52
C GLN A 265 -6.77 -10.16 2.45
N CYS A 266 -6.56 -9.09 1.69
CA CYS A 266 -5.28 -8.46 1.48
C CYS A 266 -5.38 -6.99 1.92
N ASN A 267 -4.69 -6.61 2.98
CA ASN A 267 -4.73 -5.27 3.54
C ASN A 267 -3.45 -5.00 4.36
N HIS A 268 -3.29 -3.77 4.82
CA HIS A 268 -2.10 -3.38 5.54
C HIS A 268 -2.03 -3.96 6.96
N GLY A 269 -3.04 -3.70 7.78
CA GLY A 269 -3.12 -4.14 9.17
C GLY A 269 -3.82 -5.49 9.34
N GLY A 270 -4.83 -5.52 10.21
CA GLY A 270 -5.53 -6.75 10.59
C GLY A 270 -6.93 -6.88 10.02
N MET A 271 -7.87 -7.22 10.87
CA MET A 271 -9.27 -7.46 10.53
C MET A 271 -10.17 -6.40 11.16
N GLU A 272 -11.30 -6.13 10.53
CA GLU A 272 -12.32 -5.22 11.05
C GLU A 272 -13.55 -6.02 11.46
N PRO A 273 -13.73 -6.29 12.77
CA PRO A 273 -14.92 -6.99 13.26
C PRO A 273 -16.19 -6.21 12.96
N GLY A 274 -17.17 -6.89 12.34
CA GLY A 274 -18.44 -6.25 11.97
C GLY A 274 -18.51 -5.66 10.59
N TYR A 275 -17.43 -5.67 9.82
CA TYR A 275 -17.50 -5.52 8.36
C TYR A 275 -17.67 -6.90 7.71
N LEU A 276 -18.73 -7.07 6.94
CA LEU A 276 -19.08 -8.33 6.30
C LEU A 276 -19.07 -8.17 4.77
N PRO A 277 -18.04 -8.68 4.08
CA PRO A 277 -17.88 -8.51 2.63
C PRO A 277 -18.73 -9.47 1.78
N GLY A 278 -19.54 -10.35 2.37
CA GLY A 278 -20.25 -11.43 1.67
C GLY A 278 -21.00 -10.96 0.41
N ALA A 279 -21.72 -9.84 0.50
CA ALA A 279 -22.43 -9.28 -0.65
C ALA A 279 -21.50 -8.83 -1.80
N LEU A 280 -20.30 -8.34 -1.48
CA LEU A 280 -19.28 -7.99 -2.47
C LEU A 280 -18.68 -9.26 -3.10
N LEU A 281 -18.36 -10.24 -2.28
CA LEU A 281 -17.67 -11.45 -2.73
C LEU A 281 -18.56 -12.32 -3.61
N ASP A 282 -19.85 -12.46 -3.27
CA ASP A 282 -20.84 -13.22 -4.05
C ASP A 282 -21.33 -12.49 -5.31
N ALA A 283 -21.07 -11.19 -5.43
CA ALA A 283 -21.47 -10.43 -6.59
C ALA A 283 -20.70 -10.88 -7.85
N LYS A 284 -21.28 -10.58 -9.04
CA LYS A 284 -20.61 -10.85 -10.33
C LYS A 284 -19.21 -10.26 -10.37
N PRO A 285 -18.25 -10.82 -11.12
CA PRO A 285 -16.87 -10.35 -11.18
C PRO A 285 -16.72 -8.85 -11.45
N ALA A 286 -17.59 -8.27 -12.30
CA ALA A 286 -17.57 -6.83 -12.61
C ALA A 286 -17.92 -5.93 -11.41
N VAL A 287 -18.67 -6.45 -10.42
CA VAL A 287 -18.97 -5.70 -9.18
C VAL A 287 -17.78 -5.82 -8.26
N ALA A 288 -16.98 -4.77 -8.23
CA ALA A 288 -15.64 -4.81 -7.63
C ALA A 288 -15.51 -3.96 -6.35
N TYR A 289 -16.51 -3.16 -5.97
CA TYR A 289 -16.39 -2.20 -4.89
C TYR A 289 -17.55 -2.24 -3.92
N GLN A 290 -17.25 -1.96 -2.64
CA GLN A 290 -18.25 -1.77 -1.59
C GLN A 290 -17.79 -0.71 -0.62
N LEU A 291 -18.63 0.31 -0.34
CA LEU A 291 -18.37 1.26 0.74
C LEU A 291 -18.49 0.56 2.11
N LEU A 292 -17.60 0.93 3.02
CA LEU A 292 -17.75 0.58 4.42
C LEU A 292 -18.66 1.64 5.09
N GLY A 293 -19.94 1.61 4.75
CA GLY A 293 -20.90 2.61 5.22
C GLY A 293 -21.24 2.49 6.70
N GLN A 294 -21.16 1.27 7.25
CA GLN A 294 -21.33 0.97 8.67
C GLN A 294 -20.51 -0.26 9.05
N VAL A 295 -19.90 -0.20 10.22
CA VAL A 295 -19.21 -1.33 10.82
C VAL A 295 -19.90 -1.68 12.14
N THR A 296 -20.44 -2.88 12.23
CA THR A 296 -21.27 -3.33 13.35
C THR A 296 -20.47 -4.18 14.34
N GLY A 297 -19.34 -3.62 14.83
CA GLY A 297 -18.40 -4.34 15.71
C GLY A 297 -19.03 -4.82 17.02
N GLY A 298 -19.81 -3.98 17.68
CA GLY A 298 -20.51 -4.33 18.92
C GLY A 298 -21.58 -5.40 18.69
N THR A 299 -22.39 -5.27 17.64
CA THR A 299 -23.38 -6.26 17.20
C THR A 299 -22.69 -7.58 16.83
N PHE A 300 -21.56 -7.51 16.12
CA PHE A 300 -20.74 -8.67 15.77
C PHE A 300 -20.25 -9.40 17.02
N LEU A 301 -19.71 -8.66 18.00
CA LEU A 301 -19.23 -9.23 19.25
C LEU A 301 -20.35 -9.89 20.05
N ALA A 302 -21.55 -9.31 20.06
CA ALA A 302 -22.73 -9.92 20.71
C ALA A 302 -23.12 -11.26 20.08
N LYS A 303 -22.97 -11.41 18.77
CA LYS A 303 -23.21 -12.66 18.04
C LYS A 303 -22.07 -13.68 18.18
N HIS A 304 -20.87 -13.22 18.49
CA HIS A 304 -19.67 -14.04 18.60
C HIS A 304 -18.95 -13.87 19.94
N PRO A 305 -19.63 -14.15 21.09
CA PRO A 305 -19.05 -13.94 22.43
C PRO A 305 -17.80 -14.79 22.69
N GLN A 306 -17.61 -15.87 21.95
CA GLN A 306 -16.43 -16.74 22.00
C GLN A 306 -15.12 -16.00 21.63
N LEU A 307 -15.17 -14.85 20.95
CA LEU A 307 -14.01 -13.99 20.73
C LEU A 307 -13.34 -13.56 22.04
N LEU A 308 -14.12 -13.43 23.11
CA LEU A 308 -13.65 -12.99 24.42
C LEU A 308 -13.38 -14.16 25.39
N GLN A 309 -13.55 -15.39 24.97
CA GLN A 309 -13.51 -16.55 25.86
C GLN A 309 -12.17 -16.71 26.58
N SER A 310 -11.06 -16.39 25.91
CA SER A 310 -9.71 -16.47 26.46
C SER A 310 -9.26 -15.23 27.26
N ALA A 311 -10.06 -14.16 27.29
CA ALA A 311 -9.75 -12.96 28.07
C ALA A 311 -10.24 -13.10 29.53
N ASP A 312 -9.46 -12.56 30.48
CA ASP A 312 -9.92 -12.41 31.86
C ASP A 312 -11.11 -11.44 32.00
N ALA A 313 -11.72 -11.37 33.16
CA ALA A 313 -12.92 -10.58 33.40
C ALA A 313 -12.73 -9.09 33.08
N THR A 314 -11.62 -8.50 33.55
CA THR A 314 -11.30 -7.08 33.35
C THR A 314 -11.10 -6.79 31.86
N ARG A 315 -10.34 -7.61 31.16
CA ARG A 315 -10.07 -7.46 29.74
C ARG A 315 -11.34 -7.67 28.91
N ARG A 316 -12.22 -8.57 29.28
CA ARG A 316 -13.53 -8.74 28.63
C ARG A 316 -14.39 -7.48 28.72
N VAL A 317 -14.43 -6.81 29.87
CA VAL A 317 -15.17 -5.55 30.04
C VAL A 317 -14.58 -4.48 29.13
N PHE A 318 -13.26 -4.33 29.14
CA PHE A 318 -12.55 -3.37 28.29
C PHE A 318 -12.82 -3.61 26.79
N LEU A 319 -12.65 -4.84 26.29
CA LEU A 319 -12.88 -5.18 24.89
C LEU A 319 -14.34 -4.92 24.48
N LYS A 320 -15.31 -5.26 25.33
CA LYS A 320 -16.74 -4.96 25.10
C LYS A 320 -17.02 -3.45 25.00
N SER A 321 -16.33 -2.64 25.78
CA SER A 321 -16.52 -1.18 25.74
C SER A 321 -15.82 -0.54 24.53
N THR A 322 -14.80 -1.17 23.98
CA THR A 322 -13.99 -0.65 22.89
C THR A 322 -14.51 -1.04 21.50
N ILE A 323 -14.98 -2.28 21.35
CA ILE A 323 -15.60 -2.74 20.09
C ILE A 323 -17.03 -2.20 20.02
N ARG A 324 -17.27 -1.23 19.15
CA ARG A 324 -18.55 -0.54 18.98
C ARG A 324 -19.01 -0.58 17.53
N ASP A 325 -20.31 -0.37 17.36
CA ASP A 325 -20.85 -0.05 16.05
C ASP A 325 -20.48 1.41 15.72
N TYR A 326 -20.03 1.65 14.50
CA TYR A 326 -19.69 2.99 14.03
C TYR A 326 -19.96 3.17 12.53
N THR A 327 -20.08 4.43 12.13
CA THR A 327 -20.27 4.83 10.74
C THR A 327 -19.02 5.57 10.26
N PRO A 328 -18.20 4.97 9.39
CA PRO A 328 -16.96 5.57 8.92
C PRO A 328 -17.14 6.88 8.13
N LEU A 329 -18.35 7.14 7.65
CA LEU A 329 -18.68 8.31 6.81
C LEU A 329 -18.92 9.60 7.59
N ALA A 330 -18.83 9.57 8.93
CA ALA A 330 -19.00 10.80 9.70
C ALA A 330 -17.86 11.79 9.38
N PRO A 331 -18.17 13.07 9.10
CA PRO A 331 -17.15 14.09 8.92
C PRO A 331 -16.19 14.09 10.12
N MET A 332 -14.90 14.22 9.87
CA MET A 332 -13.85 14.26 10.91
C MET A 332 -13.63 12.94 11.69
N THR A 333 -14.25 11.85 11.29
CA THR A 333 -14.01 10.54 11.88
C THR A 333 -13.42 9.60 10.80
N PRO A 334 -12.14 9.70 10.48
CA PRO A 334 -11.60 9.03 9.31
C PRO A 334 -11.25 7.55 9.54
N LEU A 335 -11.41 7.00 10.77
CA LEU A 335 -10.64 5.82 11.12
C LEU A 335 -11.45 4.55 11.04
N ILE A 336 -11.14 3.75 10.01
CA ILE A 336 -11.25 2.30 10.08
C ILE A 336 -9.91 1.80 10.62
N ASN A 337 -9.87 1.50 11.90
CA ASN A 337 -8.64 1.07 12.54
C ASN A 337 -8.27 -0.36 12.18
N GLY A 338 -9.26 -1.23 11.96
CA GLY A 338 -9.03 -2.66 11.82
C GLY A 338 -8.16 -3.05 10.64
N PHE A 339 -8.55 -2.66 9.43
CA PHE A 339 -7.80 -3.02 8.22
C PHE A 339 -6.43 -2.35 8.09
N MET A 340 -6.22 -1.21 8.75
CA MET A 340 -4.97 -0.47 8.66
C MET A 340 -4.07 -0.65 9.88
N TRP A 341 -4.62 -0.92 11.09
CA TRP A 341 -3.89 -0.87 12.34
C TRP A 341 -3.87 -2.17 13.14
N ASN A 342 -4.91 -3.00 13.07
CA ASN A 342 -5.00 -4.19 13.91
C ASN A 342 -3.89 -5.19 13.59
N ASP A 343 -3.50 -5.96 14.59
CA ASP A 343 -2.41 -6.94 14.51
C ASP A 343 -2.89 -8.38 14.72
N PHE A 344 -1.96 -9.31 14.58
CA PHE A 344 -2.15 -10.72 14.89
C PHE A 344 -1.12 -11.19 15.91
N THR A 345 -1.51 -12.13 16.76
CA THR A 345 -0.58 -12.77 17.68
C THR A 345 0.46 -13.59 16.92
N VAL A 346 1.64 -13.72 17.50
CA VAL A 346 2.72 -14.53 16.93
C VAL A 346 2.48 -16.02 17.21
N PHE A 347 2.06 -16.34 18.44
CA PHE A 347 1.95 -17.70 18.93
C PHE A 347 0.50 -18.20 18.96
N ALA A 348 0.31 -19.49 18.67
CA ALA A 348 -1.01 -20.11 18.63
C ALA A 348 -1.69 -20.19 20.01
N SER A 349 -0.89 -20.20 21.09
CA SER A 349 -1.36 -20.25 22.48
C SER A 349 -1.86 -18.90 23.02
N GLU A 350 -1.62 -17.80 22.29
CA GLU A 350 -2.06 -16.46 22.72
C GLU A 350 -3.58 -16.28 22.58
N PRO A 351 -4.17 -15.35 23.33
CA PRO A 351 -5.63 -15.14 23.37
C PRO A 351 -6.26 -14.97 21.98
N GLY A 352 -7.51 -15.40 21.83
CA GLY A 352 -8.28 -15.26 20.59
C GLY A 352 -8.48 -13.80 20.16
N LEU A 353 -8.57 -12.88 21.11
CA LEU A 353 -8.60 -11.44 20.90
C LEU A 353 -7.90 -10.72 22.03
N GLY A 354 -6.95 -9.87 21.70
CA GLY A 354 -6.24 -8.94 22.59
C GLY A 354 -6.39 -7.49 22.14
N TYR A 355 -5.72 -6.60 22.85
CA TYR A 355 -5.60 -5.18 22.52
C TYR A 355 -4.22 -4.68 22.86
N MET A 356 -3.68 -3.82 22.01
CA MET A 356 -2.40 -3.16 22.21
C MET A 356 -2.59 -1.65 22.04
N ASP A 357 -2.21 -0.89 23.06
CA ASP A 357 -2.29 0.58 23.03
C ASP A 357 -1.50 1.14 21.84
N GLY A 358 -2.09 2.13 21.15
CA GLY A 358 -1.51 2.76 19.97
C GLY A 358 -1.54 1.92 18.68
N ARG A 359 -2.03 0.65 18.75
CA ARG A 359 -2.16 -0.21 17.57
C ARG A 359 -3.59 -0.69 17.33
N GLY A 360 -4.31 -1.09 18.36
CA GLY A 360 -5.68 -1.58 18.27
C GLY A 360 -5.83 -3.04 18.69
N PHE A 361 -6.73 -3.78 18.04
CA PHE A 361 -6.98 -5.18 18.37
C PHE A 361 -5.87 -6.10 17.84
N VAL A 362 -5.60 -7.15 18.62
CA VAL A 362 -4.62 -8.19 18.26
C VAL A 362 -5.36 -9.53 18.19
N PHE A 363 -5.44 -10.09 17.01
CA PHE A 363 -6.19 -11.33 16.77
C PHE A 363 -5.31 -12.55 16.95
N GLY A 364 -5.76 -13.48 17.81
CA GLY A 364 -5.22 -14.82 17.88
C GLY A 364 -5.85 -15.74 16.84
N LYS A 365 -5.34 -16.96 16.75
CA LYS A 365 -5.78 -17.99 15.77
C LYS A 365 -7.30 -18.23 15.80
N THR A 366 -7.86 -18.39 16.97
CA THR A 366 -9.30 -18.64 17.14
C THR A 366 -10.14 -17.44 16.74
N GLY A 367 -9.74 -16.22 17.16
CA GLY A 367 -10.44 -14.98 16.82
C GLY A 367 -10.43 -14.71 15.32
N THR A 368 -9.29 -14.94 14.67
CA THR A 368 -9.16 -14.83 13.22
C THR A 368 -10.12 -15.75 12.48
N ARG A 369 -10.19 -17.02 12.87
CA ARG A 369 -11.10 -17.99 12.23
C ARG A 369 -12.57 -17.59 12.37
N ILE A 370 -12.97 -17.04 13.51
CA ILE A 370 -14.33 -16.54 13.72
C ILE A 370 -14.65 -15.41 12.73
N VAL A 371 -13.74 -14.43 12.60
CA VAL A 371 -13.96 -13.29 11.70
C VAL A 371 -13.94 -13.73 10.23
N LEU A 372 -13.01 -14.61 9.82
CA LEU A 372 -12.95 -15.13 8.45
C LEU A 372 -14.23 -15.90 8.08
N ASN A 373 -14.72 -16.74 8.98
CA ASN A 373 -15.96 -17.49 8.75
C ASN A 373 -17.17 -16.56 8.62
N ALA A 374 -17.24 -15.51 9.46
CA ALA A 374 -18.31 -14.52 9.40
C ALA A 374 -18.21 -13.62 8.14
N SER A 375 -17.01 -13.49 7.57
CA SER A 375 -16.77 -12.73 6.33
C SER A 375 -17.19 -13.50 5.07
N ALA A 376 -17.57 -14.78 5.18
CA ALA A 376 -18.05 -15.56 4.06
C ALA A 376 -19.37 -15.02 3.50
N GLY A 377 -19.54 -15.15 2.18
CA GLY A 377 -20.81 -14.97 1.51
C GLY A 377 -21.67 -16.25 1.49
N ALA A 378 -22.67 -16.29 0.66
CA ALA A 378 -23.47 -17.50 0.44
C ALA A 378 -22.65 -18.60 -0.25
N ALA A 379 -21.80 -18.23 -1.21
CA ALA A 379 -20.90 -19.13 -1.93
C ALA A 379 -19.44 -18.82 -1.64
N ALA A 380 -19.08 -17.55 -1.55
CA ALA A 380 -17.71 -17.08 -1.38
C ALA A 380 -17.16 -17.37 0.02
N LYS A 381 -15.87 -17.72 0.08
CA LYS A 381 -15.13 -17.99 1.33
C LYS A 381 -13.86 -17.15 1.40
N VAL A 382 -13.61 -16.55 2.57
CA VAL A 382 -12.34 -15.87 2.85
C VAL A 382 -11.40 -16.86 3.54
N ARG A 383 -10.37 -17.28 2.82
CA ARG A 383 -9.48 -18.39 3.18
C ARG A 383 -8.29 -18.01 4.03
N GLY A 384 -7.94 -16.74 4.07
CA GLY A 384 -6.78 -16.28 4.84
C GLY A 384 -6.53 -14.80 4.67
N VAL A 385 -5.46 -14.32 5.28
CA VAL A 385 -5.07 -12.90 5.28
C VAL A 385 -3.63 -12.75 4.81
N PHE A 386 -3.40 -11.86 3.84
CA PHE A 386 -2.09 -11.34 3.47
C PHE A 386 -1.99 -9.90 3.93
N ARG A 387 -0.97 -9.59 4.71
CA ARG A 387 -0.82 -8.28 5.35
C ARG A 387 0.65 -7.87 5.52
N ALA A 388 0.85 -6.62 5.97
CA ALA A 388 2.14 -5.99 6.23
C ALA A 388 2.18 -5.40 7.67
N HIS A 389 2.54 -4.14 7.89
CA HIS A 389 2.36 -3.34 9.12
C HIS A 389 3.09 -3.84 10.38
N GLN A 390 3.13 -5.15 10.64
CA GLN A 390 3.60 -5.72 11.90
C GLN A 390 5.12 -5.91 11.89
N HIS A 391 5.83 -4.81 11.94
CA HIS A 391 7.28 -4.74 12.00
C HIS A 391 7.73 -3.86 13.20
N SER A 392 9.02 -3.91 13.53
CA SER A 392 9.64 -3.08 14.56
C SER A 392 11.11 -2.85 14.22
N PHE A 393 11.68 -1.75 14.66
CA PHE A 393 13.14 -1.54 14.62
C PHE A 393 13.88 -2.30 15.73
N ALA A 394 13.16 -2.75 16.76
CA ALA A 394 13.71 -3.59 17.82
C ALA A 394 13.47 -5.07 17.51
N VAL A 395 14.48 -5.90 17.78
CA VAL A 395 14.35 -7.36 17.66
C VAL A 395 13.36 -7.86 18.72
N ASN A 396 12.26 -8.42 18.25
CA ASN A 396 11.21 -9.04 19.06
C ASN A 396 10.81 -10.39 18.44
N PRO A 397 9.92 -11.17 19.06
CA PRO A 397 9.53 -12.49 18.54
C PRO A 397 9.02 -12.45 17.09
N MET A 398 8.28 -11.41 16.70
CA MET A 398 7.80 -11.24 15.33
C MET A 398 8.93 -10.96 14.34
N MET A 399 9.77 -9.95 14.65
CA MET A 399 10.88 -9.57 13.77
C MET A 399 11.91 -10.71 13.62
N ARG A 400 12.16 -11.46 14.70
CA ARG A 400 13.04 -12.65 14.61
C ARG A 400 12.50 -13.67 13.61
N ARG A 401 11.20 -13.86 13.55
CA ARG A 401 10.55 -14.79 12.62
C ARG A 401 10.53 -14.24 11.20
N LEU A 402 10.23 -12.98 11.02
CA LEU A 402 10.29 -12.32 9.71
C LEU A 402 11.70 -12.43 9.12
N VAL A 403 12.74 -12.13 9.89
CA VAL A 403 14.12 -12.22 9.43
C VAL A 403 14.53 -13.67 9.18
N ALA A 404 14.20 -14.61 10.08
CA ALA A 404 14.51 -16.03 9.92
C ALA A 404 13.73 -16.67 8.77
N GLY A 405 12.50 -16.21 8.53
CA GLY A 405 11.61 -16.60 7.43
C GLY A 405 11.88 -15.85 6.13
N ASN A 406 13.04 -15.20 6.00
CA ASN A 406 13.41 -14.42 4.81
C ASN A 406 12.34 -13.42 4.38
N GLY A 407 11.73 -12.71 5.36
CA GLY A 407 10.83 -11.60 5.11
C GLY A 407 9.35 -11.95 4.95
N LEU A 408 8.97 -13.21 5.12
CA LEU A 408 7.57 -13.61 5.17
C LEU A 408 7.35 -14.57 6.35
N PHE A 409 6.34 -14.27 7.16
CA PHE A 409 5.98 -15.09 8.32
C PHE A 409 4.52 -15.55 8.26
N ARG A 410 4.34 -16.87 8.37
CA ARG A 410 3.02 -17.47 8.57
C ARG A 410 2.75 -17.59 10.08
N HIS A 411 1.73 -16.86 10.55
CA HIS A 411 1.32 -16.90 11.95
C HIS A 411 0.85 -18.31 12.34
N TRP A 412 1.02 -18.64 13.62
CA TRP A 412 0.56 -19.88 14.22
C TRP A 412 1.01 -21.14 13.48
N HIS A 413 2.31 -21.17 13.19
CA HIS A 413 2.95 -22.32 12.54
C HIS A 413 2.68 -23.59 13.34
N GLU A 414 2.59 -24.74 12.68
CA GLU A 414 2.30 -26.02 13.36
C GLU A 414 3.36 -26.43 14.39
N HIS A 415 4.57 -25.94 14.19
CA HIS A 415 5.70 -26.18 15.08
C HIS A 415 5.89 -25.08 16.14
N ASP A 416 4.81 -24.43 16.55
CA ASP A 416 4.80 -23.45 17.65
C ASP A 416 5.17 -24.04 19.04
N SER A 417 5.73 -25.24 19.10
CA SER A 417 6.59 -25.65 20.22
C SER A 417 7.71 -24.64 20.47
N LEU A 418 8.04 -23.83 19.48
CA LEU A 418 8.84 -22.62 19.56
C LEU A 418 8.06 -21.37 19.97
N ALA A 419 6.93 -21.55 20.65
CA ALA A 419 6.18 -20.48 21.30
C ALA A 419 7.05 -19.68 22.30
N LYS A 420 8.30 -20.06 22.49
CA LYS A 420 9.24 -19.37 23.35
C LYS A 420 9.89 -18.19 22.63
N ALA A 421 9.89 -17.06 23.29
CA ALA A 421 10.56 -15.85 22.80
C ALA A 421 12.08 -16.05 22.57
N ASP A 422 12.66 -17.07 23.20
CA ASP A 422 14.09 -17.40 23.21
C ASP A 422 14.54 -18.43 22.12
N ALA A 423 13.64 -18.83 21.23
CA ALA A 423 14.01 -19.71 20.11
C ALA A 423 15.22 -19.17 19.34
N THR A 424 16.23 -20.01 19.12
CA THR A 424 17.45 -19.61 18.41
C THR A 424 17.17 -19.30 16.93
N ALA A 425 17.97 -18.42 16.33
CA ALA A 425 17.86 -18.10 14.91
C ALA A 425 18.02 -19.34 14.01
N ALA A 426 18.82 -20.33 14.43
CA ALA A 426 19.02 -21.60 13.69
C ALA A 426 17.74 -22.42 13.64
N VAL A 427 17.06 -22.56 14.78
CA VAL A 427 15.78 -23.28 14.89
C VAL A 427 14.71 -22.58 14.08
N LEU A 428 14.57 -21.26 14.21
CA LEU A 428 13.62 -20.47 13.43
C LEU A 428 13.87 -20.61 11.92
N ARG A 429 15.15 -20.56 11.46
CA ARG A 429 15.48 -20.78 10.05
C ARG A 429 15.12 -22.17 9.57
N SER A 430 15.37 -23.21 10.38
CA SER A 430 15.02 -24.59 10.03
C SER A 430 13.52 -24.75 9.80
N GLU A 431 12.69 -24.15 10.65
CA GLU A 431 11.23 -24.21 10.52
C GLU A 431 10.72 -23.38 9.33
N CYS A 432 11.22 -22.15 9.17
CA CYS A 432 10.81 -21.28 8.09
C CYS A 432 11.34 -21.72 6.71
N LYS A 433 12.43 -22.51 6.65
CA LYS A 433 13.01 -23.00 5.39
C LYS A 433 11.98 -23.69 4.49
N LEU A 434 11.07 -24.42 5.08
CA LEU A 434 10.02 -25.09 4.33
C LEU A 434 9.02 -24.12 3.69
N GLU A 435 8.83 -22.94 4.25
CA GLU A 435 7.91 -21.92 3.71
C GLU A 435 8.45 -21.27 2.43
N HIS A 436 9.77 -21.33 2.21
CA HIS A 436 10.45 -20.78 1.04
C HIS A 436 10.69 -21.79 -0.09
N SER A 437 10.37 -23.07 0.14
CA SER A 437 10.49 -24.06 -0.93
C SER A 437 9.38 -23.84 -1.97
N ALA A 438 9.74 -24.09 -3.23
CA ALA A 438 9.01 -23.85 -4.46
C ALA A 438 7.47 -23.98 -4.41
N GLY A 439 6.77 -22.92 -4.02
CA GLY A 439 5.31 -22.81 -4.12
C GLY A 439 4.54 -23.79 -3.24
N ARG A 440 4.43 -23.49 -1.94
CA ARG A 440 3.64 -24.30 -1.00
C ARG A 440 2.15 -24.00 -1.10
N PRO A 441 1.30 -25.03 -0.93
CA PRO A 441 -0.13 -24.81 -0.78
C PRO A 441 -0.44 -23.90 0.41
N LEU A 442 -1.39 -23.00 0.22
CA LEU A 442 -1.90 -22.19 1.31
C LEU A 442 -2.75 -23.04 2.26
N LYS A 443 -2.72 -22.68 3.54
CA LYS A 443 -3.58 -23.29 4.56
C LYS A 443 -4.78 -22.40 4.82
N ASP A 444 -5.95 -23.01 4.91
CA ASP A 444 -7.20 -22.33 5.27
C ASP A 444 -7.07 -21.70 6.66
N GLY A 445 -7.51 -20.45 6.80
CA GLY A 445 -7.40 -19.67 8.02
C GLY A 445 -5.99 -19.13 8.33
N SER A 446 -5.03 -19.22 7.39
CA SER A 446 -3.68 -18.74 7.61
C SER A 446 -3.57 -17.23 7.47
N VAL A 447 -2.67 -16.63 8.26
CA VAL A 447 -2.27 -15.23 8.16
C VAL A 447 -0.80 -15.15 7.79
N TRP A 448 -0.48 -14.32 6.80
CA TRP A 448 0.86 -14.10 6.30
C TRP A 448 1.23 -12.64 6.43
N THR A 449 2.28 -12.34 7.18
CA THR A 449 2.83 -10.99 7.30
C THR A 449 4.09 -10.85 6.47
N PHE A 450 4.08 -9.86 5.56
CA PHE A 450 5.24 -9.45 4.79
C PHE A 450 6.09 -8.49 5.61
N ASN A 451 7.41 -8.61 5.50
CA ASN A 451 8.36 -7.73 6.16
C ASN A 451 8.39 -6.35 5.48
N VAL A 452 8.83 -5.36 6.24
CA VAL A 452 9.16 -4.04 5.72
C VAL A 452 10.44 -4.08 4.90
N ALA A 453 10.55 -3.23 3.90
CA ALA A 453 11.71 -3.13 3.02
C ALA A 453 13.01 -2.83 3.81
N PRO A 454 14.15 -3.42 3.41
CA PRO A 454 15.37 -3.43 4.22
C PRO A 454 16.11 -2.10 4.28
N ASP A 455 16.03 -1.24 3.26
CA ASP A 455 16.63 0.11 3.29
C ASP A 455 15.70 1.16 3.92
N SER A 456 14.71 0.72 4.70
CA SER A 456 13.88 1.54 5.53
C SER A 456 14.51 1.81 6.91
N TYR A 457 13.88 2.70 7.68
CA TYR A 457 14.24 2.95 9.08
C TYR A 457 14.31 1.67 9.92
N TYR A 458 13.39 0.74 9.68
CA TYR A 458 13.27 -0.49 10.45
C TYR A 458 14.33 -1.53 10.08
N GLY A 459 14.72 -1.58 8.82
CA GLY A 459 15.71 -2.53 8.33
C GLY A 459 17.08 -2.36 8.96
N LYS A 460 17.47 -1.12 9.31
CA LYS A 460 18.72 -0.83 10.02
C LYS A 460 18.76 -1.52 11.38
N GLY A 461 17.72 -1.40 12.18
CA GLY A 461 17.66 -1.97 13.53
C GLY A 461 17.70 -3.49 13.56
N ASN A 462 17.30 -4.17 12.49
CA ASN A 462 17.21 -5.63 12.40
C ASN A 462 18.28 -6.25 11.50
N SER A 463 19.16 -5.45 10.89
CA SER A 463 20.39 -5.87 10.18
C SER A 463 20.18 -6.84 9.01
N TYR A 464 18.98 -6.91 8.39
CA TYR A 464 18.77 -7.71 7.17
C TYR A 464 18.97 -6.85 5.92
N LYS A 465 19.38 -7.49 4.81
CA LYS A 465 19.80 -6.81 3.56
C LYS A 465 19.05 -7.31 2.32
N PHE A 466 17.94 -8.01 2.51
CA PHE A 466 17.12 -8.54 1.44
C PHE A 466 15.71 -7.94 1.52
N ASP A 467 15.16 -7.63 0.38
CA ASP A 467 13.75 -7.34 0.21
C ASP A 467 12.97 -8.60 -0.12
N THR A 468 11.66 -8.59 0.13
CA THR A 468 10.83 -9.78 -0.02
C THR A 468 9.51 -9.46 -0.68
N TYR A 469 9.20 -10.20 -1.74
CA TYR A 469 7.86 -10.23 -2.30
C TYR A 469 7.35 -11.67 -2.43
N GLY A 470 6.03 -11.83 -2.39
CA GLY A 470 5.37 -13.11 -2.60
C GLY A 470 4.76 -13.21 -3.99
N VAL A 471 4.81 -14.39 -4.60
CA VAL A 471 4.08 -14.69 -5.84
C VAL A 471 3.07 -15.79 -5.54
N LEU A 472 1.81 -15.41 -5.50
CA LEU A 472 0.68 -16.32 -5.38
C LEU A 472 0.29 -16.82 -6.76
N THR A 473 0.28 -18.14 -6.96
CA THR A 473 -0.36 -18.77 -8.11
C THR A 473 -1.71 -19.31 -7.68
N THR A 474 -2.78 -18.82 -8.30
CA THR A 474 -4.13 -19.32 -8.05
C THR A 474 -4.38 -20.62 -8.82
N GLY A 475 -5.28 -21.47 -8.29
CA GLY A 475 -5.74 -22.69 -8.97
C GLY A 475 -7.25 -22.72 -9.09
N ALA A 476 -7.79 -23.79 -9.65
CA ALA A 476 -9.23 -24.00 -9.76
C ALA A 476 -9.91 -24.17 -8.38
N ALA A 477 -9.22 -24.81 -7.43
CA ALA A 477 -9.61 -24.89 -6.04
C ALA A 477 -8.56 -24.25 -5.13
N PHE A 478 -8.96 -23.81 -3.95
CA PHE A 478 -8.04 -23.19 -2.98
C PHE A 478 -6.86 -24.13 -2.60
N ALA A 479 -7.09 -25.43 -2.57
CA ALA A 479 -6.04 -26.42 -2.30
C ALA A 479 -4.89 -26.41 -3.33
N ASP A 480 -5.15 -25.88 -4.53
CA ASP A 480 -4.16 -25.77 -5.60
C ASP A 480 -3.36 -24.45 -5.54
N TRP A 481 -3.78 -23.52 -4.67
CA TRP A 481 -3.11 -22.23 -4.56
C TRP A 481 -1.74 -22.38 -3.90
N LYS A 482 -0.74 -21.74 -4.50
CA LYS A 482 0.65 -21.85 -4.05
C LYS A 482 1.26 -20.46 -3.89
N LEU A 483 1.96 -20.27 -2.78
CA LEU A 483 2.72 -19.06 -2.50
C LEU A 483 4.22 -19.35 -2.62
N ARG A 484 4.89 -18.66 -3.52
CA ARG A 484 6.34 -18.63 -3.65
C ARG A 484 6.88 -17.32 -3.08
N VAL A 485 7.91 -17.41 -2.26
CA VAL A 485 8.60 -16.26 -1.68
C VAL A 485 9.85 -15.96 -2.48
N VAL A 486 10.06 -14.71 -2.82
CA VAL A 486 11.23 -14.24 -3.57
C VAL A 486 11.97 -13.21 -2.74
N ASN A 487 13.27 -13.43 -2.57
CA ASN A 487 14.15 -12.50 -1.88
C ASN A 487 15.08 -11.80 -2.87
N GLN A 488 15.22 -10.50 -2.70
CA GLN A 488 16.13 -9.66 -3.46
C GLN A 488 17.16 -9.03 -2.54
N VAL A 489 18.43 -9.32 -2.79
CA VAL A 489 19.51 -8.65 -2.06
C VAL A 489 19.71 -7.26 -2.64
N ILE A 490 19.58 -6.24 -1.81
CA ILE A 490 19.62 -4.85 -2.25
C ILE A 490 21.07 -4.39 -2.46
N PRO A 491 21.46 -4.01 -3.67
CA PRO A 491 22.86 -3.72 -4.00
C PRO A 491 23.51 -2.66 -3.11
N VAL A 492 22.80 -1.55 -2.84
CA VAL A 492 23.32 -0.45 -2.00
C VAL A 492 23.63 -0.89 -0.57
N LEU A 493 22.94 -1.93 -0.07
CA LEU A 493 23.17 -2.44 1.28
C LEU A 493 24.38 -3.41 1.37
N LYS A 494 24.88 -3.92 0.24
CA LYS A 494 26.11 -4.76 0.22
C LYS A 494 27.35 -3.95 0.56
N THR A 495 27.35 -2.67 0.20
CA THR A 495 28.51 -1.78 0.37
C THR A 495 28.54 -1.06 1.71
N LEU A 496 27.50 -1.24 2.56
CA LEU A 496 27.48 -0.63 3.87
C LEU A 496 28.53 -1.25 4.81
N PRO A 497 29.17 -0.45 5.67
CA PRO A 497 30.03 -0.94 6.74
C PRO A 497 29.33 -1.98 7.61
N ALA A 498 30.12 -2.85 8.26
CA ALA A 498 29.59 -3.79 9.24
C ALA A 498 28.90 -3.04 10.39
N GLY A 499 27.64 -3.39 10.68
CA GLY A 499 26.83 -2.74 11.73
C GLY A 499 25.91 -1.60 11.26
N GLN A 500 25.91 -1.27 9.97
CA GLN A 500 24.96 -0.34 9.36
C GLN A 500 23.88 -1.01 8.51
#